data_21dff411e03229f0eefa3b15b567fdb1
#
_entry.id   21dff411e03229f0eefa3b15b567fdb1
#
_cell.length_a   1.000
_cell.length_b   1.000
_cell.length_c   1.000
_cell.angle_alpha   90.00
_cell.angle_beta   90.00
_cell.angle_gamma   90.00
#
_symmetry.space_group_name_H-M   'P 1'
#
loop_
_entity.id
_entity.type
_entity.pdbx_description
1 polymer ?
#
loop_
_entity_poly.entity_id
_entity_poly.type
_entity_poly.pdbx_seq_one_letter_code
_entity_poly.pdbx_strand_id
1 'polypeptide(L)'
;MKSISVLRLAAILLCCMYLLGFASLQAQVNKWVNYTPNLTTVLKNPAMGWMMYEEGWSFQGTRHNKSNIYTPEVFWEQMEECKAADYANILYIRMLWKDLEPEEGKYAWIYNEQYKWYIQKAKDKGLKLAFRVFFHGVDGVPSYVYEAGATESPIDDEGKTQPYYDNPVFLEKLDKFVEAFAKEYDNPDEVDYIDAYGLGRWGEGHGLALEKKENLETVIRQVTGSYARHFKKVLTVMNLSQSDYRFSKPLVYDKLGFLPRRDGIGSFWFSNEERAMVHDELFPKRALIGEGCWWFNAQNGDNSKYKHFQGDKRFAMNDFKEAFIVSVTDALDNHCNTLDLRVPLQCKFWIEELPDQVQRFITLGGYRFYPDYIKA
;
A
#
# COMPACT_ATOMS: atom_id res chain seq x y z
N MET A 1 26.82 15.73 -86.26
CA MET A 1 25.99 16.55 -85.39
C MET A 1 24.79 15.81 -84.74
N LYS A 2 24.71 14.48 -84.65
CA LYS A 2 23.57 13.74 -84.05
C LYS A 2 23.90 13.04 -82.72
N SER A 3 25.15 12.99 -82.30
CA SER A 3 25.52 12.27 -81.02
C SER A 3 25.37 13.08 -79.77
N ILE A 4 25.40 14.42 -79.87
CA ILE A 4 25.30 15.32 -78.69
C ILE A 4 23.85 15.40 -78.16
N SER A 5 22.84 15.16 -78.97
CA SER A 5 21.43 15.23 -78.57
C SER A 5 20.99 14.01 -77.70
N VAL A 6 21.55 12.82 -78.03
CA VAL A 6 21.19 11.57 -77.34
C VAL A 6 21.79 11.57 -75.90
N LEU A 7 23.04 12.06 -75.77
CA LEU A 7 23.68 12.19 -74.43
C LEU A 7 22.98 13.20 -73.55
N ARG A 8 22.47 14.30 -74.09
CA ARG A 8 21.70 15.29 -73.34
C ARG A 8 20.34 14.77 -72.89
N LEU A 9 19.69 13.99 -73.73
CA LEU A 9 18.40 13.35 -73.37
C LEU A 9 18.58 12.27 -72.34
N ALA A 10 19.64 11.47 -72.40
CA ALA A 10 19.97 10.48 -71.38
C ALA A 10 20.34 11.09 -70.08
N ALA A 11 21.08 12.21 -70.03
CA ALA A 11 21.38 12.93 -68.83
C ALA A 11 20.17 13.58 -68.17
N ILE A 12 19.24 14.10 -68.93
CA ILE A 12 17.96 14.68 -68.44
C ILE A 12 17.08 13.57 -67.85
N LEU A 13 16.99 12.40 -68.52
CA LEU A 13 16.22 11.24 -68.03
C LEU A 13 16.81 10.67 -66.73
N LEU A 14 18.15 10.59 -66.63
CA LEU A 14 18.82 10.18 -65.37
C LEU A 14 18.58 11.20 -64.23
N CYS A 15 18.66 12.50 -64.52
CA CYS A 15 18.35 13.54 -63.53
C CYS A 15 16.88 13.49 -63.06
N CYS A 16 15.93 13.26 -64.01
CA CYS A 16 14.53 13.11 -63.67
C CYS A 16 14.25 11.85 -62.86
N MET A 17 14.89 10.71 -63.17
CA MET A 17 14.78 9.49 -62.36
C MET A 17 15.41 9.65 -60.97
N TYR A 18 16.51 10.39 -60.85
CA TYR A 18 17.13 10.71 -59.57
C TYR A 18 16.22 11.64 -58.76
N LEU A 19 15.63 12.66 -59.36
CA LEU A 19 14.70 13.58 -58.70
C LEU A 19 13.37 12.90 -58.31
N LEU A 20 12.85 12.00 -59.12
CA LEU A 20 11.67 11.19 -58.84
C LEU A 20 11.96 10.11 -57.77
N GLY A 21 13.18 9.54 -57.77
CA GLY A 21 13.64 8.62 -56.69
C GLY A 21 13.80 9.32 -55.36
N PHE A 22 14.29 10.56 -55.35
CA PHE A 22 14.39 11.36 -54.09
C PHE A 22 13.02 11.87 -53.59
N ALA A 23 12.09 12.15 -54.49
CA ALA A 23 10.74 12.57 -54.11
C ALA A 23 9.93 11.42 -53.49
N SER A 24 10.19 10.16 -53.90
CA SER A 24 9.56 8.97 -53.29
C SER A 24 10.19 8.57 -51.97
N LEU A 25 11.41 9.02 -51.66
CA LEU A 25 12.06 8.78 -50.36
C LEU A 25 11.70 9.83 -49.28
N GLN A 26 11.04 10.94 -49.62
CA GLN A 26 10.63 11.97 -48.67
C GLN A 26 9.16 11.93 -48.30
N ALA A 27 8.38 11.02 -48.83
CA ALA A 27 7.02 10.80 -48.37
C ALA A 27 6.97 9.77 -47.22
N GLN A 28 7.85 9.91 -46.21
CA GLN A 28 7.55 9.42 -44.90
C GLN A 28 6.43 10.31 -44.36
N VAL A 29 5.19 9.95 -44.69
CA VAL A 29 4.00 10.57 -44.11
C VAL A 29 4.11 10.31 -42.59
N ASN A 30 4.49 11.31 -41.84
CA ASN A 30 4.41 11.29 -40.39
C ASN A 30 2.92 11.07 -40.03
N LYS A 31 2.53 9.82 -39.93
CA LYS A 31 1.16 9.47 -39.56
C LYS A 31 1.06 9.56 -38.07
N TRP A 32 0.40 10.61 -37.61
CA TRP A 32 0.01 10.74 -36.22
C TRP A 32 -1.12 9.76 -35.95
N VAL A 33 -0.94 8.91 -34.97
CA VAL A 33 -1.97 7.99 -34.49
C VAL A 33 -2.45 8.52 -33.16
N ASN A 34 -3.72 8.91 -33.09
CA ASN A 34 -4.35 9.25 -31.83
C ASN A 34 -4.52 7.98 -31.01
N TYR A 35 -4.04 8.03 -29.79
CA TYR A 35 -4.18 6.95 -28.84
C TYR A 35 -5.43 7.16 -28.00
N THR A 36 -6.29 6.14 -27.92
CA THR A 36 -7.40 6.13 -26.97
C THR A 36 -7.01 5.26 -25.79
N PRO A 37 -6.79 5.85 -24.60
CA PRO A 37 -6.35 5.08 -23.45
C PRO A 37 -7.45 4.13 -22.97
N ASN A 38 -7.06 2.92 -22.59
CA ASN A 38 -7.92 2.03 -21.84
C ASN A 38 -7.87 2.42 -20.37
N LEU A 39 -8.96 3.04 -19.87
CA LEU A 39 -9.07 3.52 -18.51
C LEU A 39 -9.68 2.50 -17.54
N THR A 40 -10.17 1.36 -18.04
CA THR A 40 -10.86 0.35 -17.22
C THR A 40 -9.99 -0.81 -16.79
N THR A 41 -8.83 -1.00 -17.43
CA THR A 41 -7.90 -2.07 -17.08
C THR A 41 -7.26 -1.82 -15.73
N VAL A 42 -7.21 -2.84 -14.88
CA VAL A 42 -6.42 -2.85 -13.65
C VAL A 42 -4.94 -2.83 -14.01
N LEU A 43 -4.24 -1.76 -13.63
CA LEU A 43 -2.79 -1.65 -13.83
C LEU A 43 -2.06 -2.16 -12.60
N LYS A 44 -1.03 -2.97 -12.82
CA LYS A 44 -0.17 -3.53 -11.76
C LYS A 44 1.06 -2.65 -11.50
N ASN A 45 0.85 -1.34 -11.35
CA ASN A 45 1.91 -0.40 -11.02
C ASN A 45 2.25 -0.44 -9.53
N PRO A 46 3.49 -0.11 -9.11
CA PRO A 46 3.85 -0.02 -7.70
C PRO A 46 3.03 1.00 -6.92
N ALA A 47 2.77 0.70 -5.66
CA ALA A 47 2.11 1.59 -4.69
C ALA A 47 0.79 2.19 -5.19
N MET A 48 -0.05 1.41 -5.89
CA MET A 48 -1.37 1.88 -6.32
C MET A 48 -2.38 0.74 -6.50
N GLY A 49 -3.65 1.14 -6.54
CA GLY A 49 -4.78 0.25 -6.81
C GLY A 49 -5.43 -0.31 -5.55
N TRP A 50 -6.36 -1.23 -5.75
CA TRP A 50 -7.03 -1.90 -4.66
C TRP A 50 -6.09 -2.91 -3.98
N MET A 51 -6.18 -2.95 -2.64
CA MET A 51 -5.49 -3.93 -1.81
C MET A 51 -6.50 -4.93 -1.26
N MET A 52 -6.28 -6.22 -1.49
CA MET A 52 -6.91 -7.23 -0.64
C MET A 52 -6.28 -7.12 0.74
N TYR A 53 -7.07 -6.88 1.75
CA TYR A 53 -6.57 -6.65 3.10
C TYR A 53 -6.95 -7.81 4.01
N GLU A 54 -5.94 -8.55 4.42
CA GLU A 54 -6.08 -9.54 5.45
C GLU A 54 -5.95 -8.87 6.83
N GLU A 55 -7.01 -8.96 7.60
CA GLU A 55 -7.10 -8.38 8.93
C GLU A 55 -7.18 -9.48 9.99
N GLY A 56 -6.10 -10.23 10.04
CA GLY A 56 -5.88 -10.90 11.25
C GLY A 56 -6.21 -12.34 11.44
N TRP A 57 -5.77 -13.20 10.62
CA TRP A 57 -5.54 -14.57 11.05
C TRP A 57 -4.13 -14.69 11.71
N SER A 58 -3.98 -15.61 12.64
CA SER A 58 -2.69 -16.06 13.13
C SER A 58 -2.54 -17.55 12.84
N PHE A 59 -1.31 -18.04 12.79
CA PHE A 59 -1.04 -19.47 12.64
C PHE A 59 -1.55 -20.30 13.81
N GLN A 60 -2.03 -19.67 14.87
CA GLN A 60 -2.62 -20.30 16.04
C GLN A 60 -4.15 -20.29 16.02
N GLY A 61 -4.76 -19.86 14.91
CA GLY A 61 -6.21 -19.96 14.68
C GLY A 61 -7.08 -19.00 15.48
N THR A 62 -6.51 -18.09 16.24
CA THR A 62 -7.28 -17.11 17.02
C THR A 62 -6.75 -15.71 16.82
N ARG A 63 -7.62 -14.78 16.53
CA ARG A 63 -7.24 -13.39 16.42
C ARG A 63 -8.16 -12.39 17.09
N HIS A 64 -7.56 -11.19 17.23
CA HIS A 64 -8.00 -10.02 17.98
C HIS A 64 -9.42 -9.53 17.72
N ASN A 65 -10.07 -9.98 16.68
CA ASN A 65 -11.46 -9.69 16.43
C ASN A 65 -12.30 -10.97 16.61
N LYS A 66 -12.98 -11.09 17.74
CA LYS A 66 -13.82 -12.25 18.09
C LYS A 66 -14.92 -12.55 17.08
N SER A 67 -15.19 -11.65 16.14
CA SER A 67 -16.23 -11.78 15.12
C SER A 67 -15.77 -12.39 13.80
N ASN A 68 -14.42 -12.47 13.56
CA ASN A 68 -13.86 -12.97 12.30
C ASN A 68 -12.74 -13.96 12.58
N ILE A 69 -13.09 -15.22 12.78
CA ILE A 69 -12.10 -16.29 12.79
C ILE A 69 -11.91 -16.73 11.35
N TYR A 70 -10.90 -16.20 10.69
CA TYR A 70 -10.47 -16.71 9.40
C TYR A 70 -9.24 -17.59 9.60
N THR A 71 -9.26 -18.77 9.00
CA THR A 71 -8.03 -19.45 8.62
C THR A 71 -7.57 -18.90 7.26
N PRO A 72 -6.31 -19.07 6.88
CA PRO A 72 -5.83 -18.73 5.55
C PRO A 72 -6.67 -19.34 4.42
N GLU A 73 -7.14 -20.57 4.63
CA GLU A 73 -7.98 -21.29 3.68
C GLU A 73 -9.33 -20.62 3.50
N VAL A 74 -10.01 -20.31 4.61
CA VAL A 74 -11.32 -19.63 4.60
C VAL A 74 -11.20 -18.23 3.99
N PHE A 75 -10.13 -17.49 4.30
CA PHE A 75 -9.88 -16.18 3.68
C PHE A 75 -9.80 -16.31 2.15
N TRP A 76 -8.98 -17.23 1.65
CA TRP A 76 -8.81 -17.39 0.21
C TRP A 76 -10.06 -17.90 -0.48
N GLU A 77 -10.79 -18.87 0.11
CA GLU A 77 -12.05 -19.37 -0.41
C GLU A 77 -13.06 -18.23 -0.60
N GLN A 78 -13.25 -17.39 0.41
CA GLN A 78 -14.21 -16.29 0.35
C GLN A 78 -13.78 -15.16 -0.60
N MET A 79 -12.48 -14.87 -0.67
CA MET A 79 -11.95 -13.88 -1.61
C MET A 79 -11.97 -14.37 -3.07
N GLU A 80 -11.85 -15.68 -3.29
CA GLU A 80 -12.03 -16.29 -4.60
C GLU A 80 -13.50 -16.28 -5.04
N GLU A 81 -14.44 -16.52 -4.11
CA GLU A 81 -15.89 -16.45 -4.38
C GLU A 81 -16.29 -15.09 -4.95
N CYS A 82 -15.84 -13.99 -4.38
CA CYS A 82 -16.11 -12.63 -4.87
C CYS A 82 -15.13 -12.13 -5.94
N LYS A 83 -14.16 -12.95 -6.36
CA LYS A 83 -13.15 -12.60 -7.39
C LYS A 83 -12.33 -11.36 -7.05
N ALA A 84 -12.01 -11.15 -5.77
CA ALA A 84 -11.31 -9.96 -5.30
C ALA A 84 -9.97 -9.71 -6.01
N ALA A 85 -9.23 -10.77 -6.33
CA ALA A 85 -7.94 -10.68 -6.98
C ALA A 85 -8.00 -10.11 -8.43
N ASP A 86 -9.17 -10.15 -9.08
CA ASP A 86 -9.35 -9.56 -10.41
C ASP A 86 -9.29 -8.03 -10.39
N TYR A 87 -9.58 -7.44 -9.23
CA TYR A 87 -9.61 -5.99 -9.02
C TYR A 87 -8.39 -5.48 -8.24
N ALA A 88 -7.76 -6.34 -7.44
CA ALA A 88 -6.67 -5.95 -6.56
C ALA A 88 -5.29 -6.07 -7.21
N ASN A 89 -4.36 -5.22 -6.74
CA ASN A 89 -2.95 -5.27 -7.09
C ASN A 89 -2.11 -5.94 -6.01
N ILE A 90 -2.54 -5.83 -4.76
CA ILE A 90 -1.74 -6.09 -3.57
C ILE A 90 -2.54 -6.98 -2.62
N LEU A 91 -1.86 -7.94 -1.99
CA LEU A 91 -2.30 -8.55 -0.75
C LEU A 91 -1.58 -7.86 0.40
N TYR A 92 -2.29 -7.08 1.21
CA TYR A 92 -1.76 -6.41 2.38
C TYR A 92 -1.93 -7.30 3.62
N ILE A 93 -0.81 -7.67 4.22
CA ILE A 93 -0.71 -8.66 5.30
C ILE A 93 -0.29 -7.94 6.58
N ARG A 94 -1.14 -8.00 7.60
CA ARG A 94 -0.87 -7.44 8.90
C ARG A 94 -0.65 -8.54 9.92
N MET A 95 0.57 -8.69 10.42
CA MET A 95 0.94 -9.78 11.31
C MET A 95 1.67 -9.30 12.55
N LEU A 96 1.52 -10.05 13.63
CA LEU A 96 2.32 -9.88 14.83
C LEU A 96 3.76 -10.37 14.60
N TRP A 97 4.73 -9.70 15.21
CA TRP A 97 6.11 -10.19 15.19
C TRP A 97 6.24 -11.61 15.72
N LYS A 98 5.56 -11.92 16.84
CA LYS A 98 5.54 -13.26 17.41
C LYS A 98 5.10 -14.36 16.42
N ASP A 99 4.15 -14.04 15.52
CA ASP A 99 3.70 -15.02 14.52
C ASP A 99 4.76 -15.27 13.44
N LEU A 100 5.58 -14.27 13.15
CA LEU A 100 6.64 -14.36 12.15
C LEU A 100 7.94 -14.92 12.70
N GLU A 101 8.24 -14.71 13.98
CA GLU A 101 9.44 -15.16 14.67
C GLU A 101 9.11 -15.58 16.12
N PRO A 102 8.46 -16.75 16.33
CA PRO A 102 8.07 -17.19 17.67
C PRO A 102 9.26 -17.51 18.60
N GLU A 103 10.37 -17.91 18.05
CA GLU A 103 11.66 -18.17 18.71
C GLU A 103 12.75 -17.42 17.94
N GLU A 104 13.78 -16.91 18.62
CA GLU A 104 14.85 -16.12 17.98
C GLU A 104 15.49 -16.89 16.81
N GLY A 105 15.45 -16.31 15.61
CA GLY A 105 15.98 -16.92 14.39
C GLY A 105 15.10 -17.97 13.73
N LYS A 106 13.90 -18.25 14.26
CA LYS A 106 12.97 -19.23 13.69
C LYS A 106 11.85 -18.50 12.96
N TYR A 107 12.00 -18.33 11.66
CA TYR A 107 11.13 -17.49 10.85
C TYR A 107 10.03 -18.27 10.15
N ALA A 108 8.77 -17.78 10.21
CA ALA A 108 7.59 -18.42 9.62
C ALA A 108 7.74 -18.70 8.12
N TRP A 109 8.37 -17.83 7.37
CA TRP A 109 8.62 -18.01 5.93
C TRP A 109 9.60 -19.16 5.61
N ILE A 110 10.31 -19.68 6.61
CA ILE A 110 11.19 -20.85 6.45
C ILE A 110 10.46 -22.13 6.83
N TYR A 111 9.81 -22.17 8.01
CA TYR A 111 9.34 -23.44 8.57
C TYR A 111 7.81 -23.64 8.46
N ASN A 112 7.01 -22.57 8.32
CA ASN A 112 5.56 -22.68 8.41
C ASN A 112 4.93 -22.90 7.02
N GLU A 113 4.48 -24.12 6.74
CA GLU A 113 3.92 -24.49 5.45
C GLU A 113 2.60 -23.75 5.13
N GLN A 114 1.78 -23.46 6.15
CA GLN A 114 0.53 -22.70 5.96
C GLN A 114 0.82 -21.26 5.56
N TYR A 115 1.83 -20.63 6.18
CA TYR A 115 2.30 -19.31 5.79
C TYR A 115 2.81 -19.30 4.34
N LYS A 116 3.67 -20.24 3.98
CA LYS A 116 4.20 -20.34 2.61
C LYS A 116 3.10 -20.56 1.59
N TRP A 117 2.15 -21.42 1.89
CA TRP A 117 0.99 -21.67 1.04
C TRP A 117 0.15 -20.40 0.87
N TYR A 118 -0.12 -19.65 1.94
CA TYR A 118 -0.88 -18.40 1.92
C TYR A 118 -0.22 -17.34 1.02
N ILE A 119 1.08 -17.16 1.16
CA ILE A 119 1.88 -16.25 0.32
C ILE A 119 1.91 -16.71 -1.13
N GLN A 120 2.07 -18.02 -1.37
CA GLN A 120 2.10 -18.54 -2.73
C GLN A 120 0.76 -18.33 -3.45
N LYS A 121 -0.36 -18.48 -2.77
CA LYS A 121 -1.69 -18.17 -3.33
C LYS A 121 -1.79 -16.75 -3.84
N ALA A 122 -1.24 -15.76 -3.13
CA ALA A 122 -1.22 -14.37 -3.59
C ALA A 122 -0.39 -14.23 -4.89
N LYS A 123 0.80 -14.83 -4.92
CA LYS A 123 1.68 -14.83 -6.10
C LYS A 123 1.01 -15.49 -7.31
N ASP A 124 0.34 -16.63 -7.11
CA ASP A 124 -0.39 -17.36 -8.16
C ASP A 124 -1.54 -16.52 -8.76
N LYS A 125 -2.12 -15.60 -7.98
CA LYS A 125 -3.13 -14.62 -8.42
C LYS A 125 -2.52 -13.36 -9.04
N GLY A 126 -1.20 -13.26 -9.16
CA GLY A 126 -0.51 -12.09 -9.67
C GLY A 126 -0.59 -10.87 -8.76
N LEU A 127 -0.80 -11.07 -7.46
CA LEU A 127 -0.76 -10.01 -6.45
C LEU A 127 0.67 -9.82 -5.95
N LYS A 128 1.06 -8.58 -5.72
CA LYS A 128 2.23 -8.26 -4.92
C LYS A 128 1.86 -8.29 -3.44
N LEU A 129 2.85 -8.49 -2.59
CA LEU A 129 2.68 -8.49 -1.15
C LEU A 129 2.95 -7.08 -0.60
N ALA A 130 2.26 -6.72 0.46
CA ALA A 130 2.65 -5.63 1.33
C ALA A 130 2.50 -6.08 2.78
N PHE A 131 3.38 -5.61 3.66
CA PHE A 131 3.43 -6.12 5.03
C PHE A 131 3.38 -4.99 6.05
N ARG A 132 2.61 -5.22 7.13
CA ARG A 132 2.72 -4.52 8.40
C ARG A 132 3.03 -5.52 9.48
N VAL A 133 4.22 -5.47 10.04
CA VAL A 133 4.55 -6.19 11.27
C VAL A 133 4.31 -5.25 12.44
N PHE A 134 3.54 -5.68 13.43
CA PHE A 134 3.19 -4.83 14.55
C PHE A 134 3.35 -5.54 15.89
N PHE A 135 3.41 -4.76 16.98
CA PHE A 135 3.91 -5.20 18.28
C PHE A 135 2.92 -5.01 19.43
N HIS A 136 1.72 -4.55 19.12
CA HIS A 136 0.68 -4.24 20.11
C HIS A 136 -0.07 -5.50 20.57
N GLY A 137 -0.26 -5.63 21.88
CA GLY A 137 -0.99 -6.72 22.51
C GLY A 137 -0.06 -7.71 23.22
N VAL A 138 -0.63 -8.50 24.14
CA VAL A 138 0.09 -9.47 24.99
C VAL A 138 0.97 -10.42 24.16
N ASP A 139 0.54 -10.72 22.95
CA ASP A 139 1.22 -11.60 22.05
C ASP A 139 1.86 -10.88 20.85
N GLY A 140 1.98 -9.56 20.91
CA GLY A 140 2.51 -8.76 19.79
C GLY A 140 4.00 -8.98 19.56
N VAL A 141 4.74 -9.27 20.62
CA VAL A 141 6.19 -9.45 20.64
C VAL A 141 6.55 -10.86 21.10
N PRO A 142 7.55 -11.53 20.51
CA PRO A 142 8.00 -12.83 20.95
C PRO A 142 8.51 -12.84 22.38
N SER A 143 8.27 -13.93 23.14
CA SER A 143 8.68 -14.02 24.55
C SER A 143 10.18 -13.86 24.78
N TYR A 144 10.99 -14.34 23.85
CA TYR A 144 12.45 -14.25 23.95
C TYR A 144 12.97 -12.80 24.02
N VAL A 145 12.19 -11.82 23.52
CA VAL A 145 12.55 -10.39 23.60
C VAL A 145 12.46 -9.91 25.03
N TYR A 146 11.40 -10.31 25.74
CA TYR A 146 11.22 -9.98 27.17
C TYR A 146 12.19 -10.76 28.06
N GLU A 147 12.42 -12.05 27.75
CA GLU A 147 13.41 -12.89 28.44
C GLU A 147 14.83 -12.31 28.31
N ALA A 148 15.12 -11.60 27.20
CA ALA A 148 16.39 -10.91 27.01
C ALA A 148 16.49 -9.58 27.78
N GLY A 149 15.39 -9.08 28.41
CA GLY A 149 15.38 -7.90 29.26
C GLY A 149 14.58 -6.69 28.75
N ALA A 150 13.81 -6.86 27.67
CA ALA A 150 12.84 -5.82 27.29
C ALA A 150 11.73 -5.75 28.35
N THR A 151 11.18 -4.54 28.55
CA THR A 151 10.15 -4.27 29.54
C THR A 151 8.82 -3.93 28.85
N GLU A 152 7.70 -4.24 29.55
CA GLU A 152 6.35 -3.97 29.07
C GLU A 152 5.72 -2.76 29.75
N SER A 153 4.84 -2.09 29.01
CA SER A 153 3.97 -1.06 29.56
C SER A 153 2.88 -1.67 30.47
N PRO A 154 2.27 -0.88 31.35
CA PRO A 154 1.00 -1.26 31.98
C PRO A 154 -0.06 -1.62 30.94
N ILE A 155 -1.05 -2.40 31.36
CA ILE A 155 -2.22 -2.74 30.55
C ILE A 155 -2.98 -1.46 30.20
N ASP A 156 -3.26 -1.29 28.89
CA ASP A 156 -4.02 -0.16 28.38
C ASP A 156 -5.55 -0.33 28.54
N ASP A 157 -6.32 0.66 28.07
CA ASP A 157 -7.79 0.65 28.08
C ASP A 157 -8.43 -0.44 27.19
N GLU A 158 -7.66 -1.07 26.31
CA GLU A 158 -8.07 -2.23 25.53
C GLU A 158 -7.69 -3.57 26.19
N GLY A 159 -7.09 -3.54 27.37
CA GLY A 159 -6.62 -4.73 28.08
C GLY A 159 -5.34 -5.33 27.50
N LYS A 160 -4.51 -4.51 26.85
CA LYS A 160 -3.30 -4.93 26.16
C LYS A 160 -2.07 -4.25 26.70
N THR A 161 -0.92 -4.93 26.60
CA THR A 161 0.40 -4.37 26.86
C THR A 161 1.14 -4.07 25.56
N GLN A 162 2.22 -3.31 25.64
CA GLN A 162 3.17 -3.05 24.57
C GLN A 162 4.58 -3.14 25.16
N PRO A 163 5.60 -3.48 24.37
CA PRO A 163 6.96 -3.24 24.83
C PRO A 163 7.16 -1.73 25.02
N TYR A 164 8.00 -1.32 25.94
CA TYR A 164 8.51 0.05 25.87
C TYR A 164 9.41 0.18 24.64
N TYR A 165 8.98 0.99 23.67
CA TYR A 165 9.63 1.09 22.36
C TYR A 165 11.00 1.79 22.41
N ASP A 166 11.30 2.50 23.49
CA ASP A 166 12.62 3.08 23.76
C ASP A 166 13.54 2.16 24.56
N ASN A 167 13.10 0.92 24.85
CA ASN A 167 13.94 -0.07 25.50
C ASN A 167 15.03 -0.57 24.54
N PRO A 168 16.32 -0.50 24.92
CA PRO A 168 17.42 -0.85 24.01
C PRO A 168 17.44 -2.31 23.59
N VAL A 169 16.97 -3.24 24.43
CA VAL A 169 16.87 -4.67 24.08
C VAL A 169 15.81 -4.88 23.03
N PHE A 170 14.63 -4.24 23.18
CA PHE A 170 13.58 -4.30 22.15
C PHE A 170 14.12 -3.81 20.81
N LEU A 171 14.79 -2.66 20.78
CA LEU A 171 15.33 -2.06 19.55
C LEU A 171 16.41 -2.91 18.89
N GLU A 172 17.28 -3.55 19.67
CA GLU A 172 18.31 -4.46 19.17
C GLU A 172 17.69 -5.70 18.53
N LYS A 173 16.72 -6.33 19.22
CA LYS A 173 16.04 -7.53 18.72
C LYS A 173 15.21 -7.23 17.48
N LEU A 174 14.54 -6.08 17.47
CA LEU A 174 13.80 -5.60 16.30
C LEU A 174 14.71 -5.39 15.08
N ASP A 175 15.89 -4.79 15.27
CA ASP A 175 16.86 -4.58 14.17
C ASP A 175 17.31 -5.91 13.55
N LYS A 176 17.57 -6.93 14.36
CA LYS A 176 17.90 -8.29 13.88
C LYS A 176 16.75 -8.93 13.11
N PHE A 177 15.52 -8.79 13.61
CA PHE A 177 14.33 -9.27 12.91
C PHE A 177 14.17 -8.57 11.57
N VAL A 178 14.28 -7.24 11.53
CA VAL A 178 14.15 -6.44 10.30
C VAL A 178 15.23 -6.82 9.28
N GLU A 179 16.48 -7.10 9.73
CA GLU A 179 17.54 -7.61 8.87
C GLU A 179 17.14 -8.93 8.20
N ALA A 180 16.66 -9.89 8.99
CA ALA A 180 16.24 -11.19 8.48
C ALA A 180 15.03 -11.08 7.55
N PHE A 181 14.06 -10.21 7.92
CA PHE A 181 12.87 -9.95 7.12
C PHE A 181 13.21 -9.31 5.77
N ALA A 182 14.17 -8.40 5.74
CA ALA A 182 14.64 -7.79 4.50
C ALA A 182 15.42 -8.78 3.61
N LYS A 183 16.17 -9.72 4.19
CA LYS A 183 16.83 -10.79 3.41
C LYS A 183 15.83 -11.63 2.61
N GLU A 184 14.62 -11.82 3.14
CA GLU A 184 13.54 -12.55 2.46
C GLU A 184 12.75 -11.65 1.52
N TYR A 185 12.35 -10.45 1.96
CA TYR A 185 11.31 -9.66 1.33
C TYR A 185 11.78 -8.37 0.62
N ASP A 186 13.07 -8.05 0.57
CA ASP A 186 13.57 -6.90 -0.22
C ASP A 186 13.64 -7.21 -1.72
N ASN A 187 12.53 -7.74 -2.25
CA ASN A 187 12.35 -8.09 -3.65
C ASN A 187 11.15 -7.35 -4.26
N PRO A 188 11.37 -6.28 -5.05
CA PRO A 188 10.29 -5.47 -5.60
C PRO A 188 9.46 -6.20 -6.69
N ASP A 189 9.90 -7.36 -7.17
CA ASP A 189 9.10 -8.18 -8.07
C ASP A 189 7.96 -8.89 -7.34
N GLU A 190 8.11 -9.16 -6.05
CA GLU A 190 7.15 -9.87 -5.20
C GLU A 190 6.47 -8.97 -4.17
N VAL A 191 7.18 -7.98 -3.65
CA VAL A 191 6.73 -7.09 -2.56
C VAL A 191 6.60 -5.67 -3.08
N ASP A 192 5.44 -5.07 -2.86
CA ASP A 192 5.15 -3.70 -3.27
C ASP A 192 5.70 -2.69 -2.26
N TYR A 193 5.34 -2.87 -0.98
CA TYR A 193 5.88 -2.02 0.09
C TYR A 193 5.89 -2.73 1.45
N ILE A 194 6.69 -2.17 2.36
CA ILE A 194 6.74 -2.54 3.78
C ILE A 194 6.27 -1.35 4.61
N ASP A 195 5.26 -1.57 5.48
CA ASP A 195 4.93 -0.62 6.54
C ASP A 195 6.05 -0.69 7.60
N ALA A 196 6.95 0.26 7.52
CA ALA A 196 8.26 0.22 8.14
C ALA A 196 8.29 0.94 9.50
N TYR A 197 7.22 0.81 10.25
CA TYR A 197 7.10 1.39 11.58
C TYR A 197 6.53 0.39 12.60
N GLY A 198 5.27 -0.02 12.46
CA GLY A 198 4.66 -1.08 13.25
C GLY A 198 4.44 -0.79 14.73
N LEU A 199 4.80 0.40 15.21
CA LEU A 199 4.70 0.79 16.62
C LEU A 199 3.30 1.29 16.98
N GLY A 200 2.99 1.22 18.26
CA GLY A 200 1.72 1.71 18.81
C GLY A 200 0.55 0.78 18.52
N ARG A 201 -0.66 1.24 18.82
CA ARG A 201 -1.88 0.45 18.64
C ARG A 201 -2.01 0.06 17.17
N TRP A 202 -2.22 -1.23 16.93
CA TRP A 202 -2.35 -1.85 15.62
C TRP A 202 -1.20 -1.58 14.63
N GLY A 203 -0.06 -1.03 15.11
CA GLY A 203 1.05 -0.62 14.28
C GLY A 203 0.83 0.72 13.56
N GLU A 204 -0.06 1.56 14.07
CA GLU A 204 -0.52 2.79 13.42
C GLU A 204 0.11 4.06 14.01
N GLY A 205 1.10 3.93 14.86
CA GLY A 205 1.88 5.06 15.38
C GLY A 205 1.18 5.86 16.48
N HIS A 206 0.05 5.40 17.01
CA HIS A 206 -0.62 6.10 18.13
C HIS A 206 -0.63 5.25 19.41
N GLY A 207 -0.72 5.94 20.57
CA GLY A 207 -0.69 5.27 21.85
C GLY A 207 0.64 4.55 22.14
N LEU A 208 1.79 5.13 21.74
CA LEU A 208 3.10 4.52 21.94
C LEU A 208 3.45 4.45 23.43
N ALA A 209 3.90 3.27 23.86
CA ALA A 209 4.51 3.09 25.16
C ALA A 209 5.99 3.48 25.11
N LEU A 210 6.36 4.50 25.90
CA LEU A 210 7.74 4.96 26.08
C LEU A 210 8.03 5.08 27.56
N GLU A 211 9.19 4.60 28.01
CA GLU A 211 9.67 4.84 29.38
C GLU A 211 9.88 6.34 29.61
N LYS A 212 10.37 7.03 28.57
CA LYS A 212 10.58 8.47 28.56
C LYS A 212 10.00 9.09 27.30
N LYS A 213 8.99 9.94 27.46
CA LYS A 213 8.28 10.59 26.34
C LYS A 213 9.20 11.39 25.41
N GLU A 214 10.28 11.95 25.96
CA GLU A 214 11.32 12.67 25.20
C GLU A 214 12.09 11.79 24.23
N ASN A 215 12.03 10.48 24.36
CA ASN A 215 12.71 9.54 23.47
C ASN A 215 11.96 9.30 22.14
N LEU A 216 10.77 9.90 21.94
CA LEU A 216 9.96 9.68 20.73
C LEU A 216 10.74 9.89 19.43
N GLU A 217 11.47 11.00 19.29
CA GLU A 217 12.28 11.27 18.09
C GLU A 217 13.35 10.19 17.89
N THR A 218 14.01 9.78 18.99
CA THR A 218 15.05 8.74 18.94
C THR A 218 14.48 7.41 18.48
N VAL A 219 13.31 7.02 19.00
CA VAL A 219 12.62 5.79 18.58
C VAL A 219 12.23 5.83 17.12
N ILE A 220 11.61 6.91 16.65
CA ILE A 220 11.29 7.08 15.24
C ILE A 220 12.54 6.91 14.38
N ARG A 221 13.62 7.60 14.74
CA ARG A 221 14.91 7.54 14.02
C ARG A 221 15.50 6.12 13.99
N GLN A 222 15.46 5.40 15.11
CA GLN A 222 16.07 4.08 15.23
C GLN A 222 15.26 3.03 14.45
N VAL A 223 13.95 3.01 14.65
CA VAL A 223 13.08 2.02 14.00
C VAL A 223 13.04 2.24 12.48
N THR A 224 12.70 3.46 12.01
CA THR A 224 12.68 3.73 10.56
C THR A 224 14.06 3.64 9.93
N GLY A 225 15.11 4.00 10.68
CA GLY A 225 16.50 3.82 10.27
C GLY A 225 16.91 2.36 10.12
N SER A 226 16.39 1.45 10.94
CA SER A 226 16.58 0.00 10.80
C SER A 226 15.99 -0.48 9.48
N TYR A 227 14.71 -0.21 9.22
CA TYR A 227 14.09 -0.57 7.93
C TYR A 227 14.85 0.04 6.74
N ALA A 228 15.22 1.31 6.79
CA ALA A 228 15.97 1.97 5.71
C ALA A 228 17.39 1.39 5.50
N ARG A 229 18.01 0.81 6.55
CA ARG A 229 19.30 0.12 6.42
C ARG A 229 19.18 -1.21 5.71
N HIS A 230 18.10 -1.95 5.94
CA HIS A 230 17.97 -3.32 5.49
C HIS A 230 17.15 -3.44 4.20
N PHE A 231 16.06 -2.69 4.03
CA PHE A 231 15.31 -2.60 2.78
C PHE A 231 15.91 -1.55 1.85
N LYS A 232 16.34 -1.97 0.66
CA LYS A 232 17.03 -1.11 -0.33
C LYS A 232 16.29 -1.00 -1.65
N LYS A 233 15.38 -1.91 -1.94
CA LYS A 233 14.72 -2.03 -3.23
C LYS A 233 13.21 -1.86 -3.12
N VAL A 234 12.62 -2.41 -2.06
CA VAL A 234 11.19 -2.35 -1.80
C VAL A 234 10.84 -1.00 -1.17
N LEU A 235 9.70 -0.44 -1.56
CA LEU A 235 9.19 0.81 -0.99
C LEU A 235 8.91 0.63 0.50
N THR A 236 9.26 1.65 1.28
CA THR A 236 8.96 1.70 2.71
C THR A 236 7.93 2.78 2.99
N VAL A 237 6.98 2.49 3.86
CA VAL A 237 5.93 3.44 4.24
C VAL A 237 5.90 3.62 5.75
N MET A 238 5.36 4.75 6.20
CA MET A 238 5.11 5.03 7.61
C MET A 238 3.77 5.71 7.77
N ASN A 239 3.05 5.36 8.84
CA ASN A 239 1.79 6.02 9.15
C ASN A 239 1.97 7.53 9.35
N LEU A 240 1.14 8.32 8.68
CA LEU A 240 1.06 9.76 8.85
C LEU A 240 0.26 10.05 10.12
N SER A 241 0.87 10.75 11.07
CA SER A 241 0.23 11.15 12.31
C SER A 241 0.60 12.59 12.66
N GLN A 242 -0.40 13.39 12.98
CA GLN A 242 -0.20 14.78 13.41
C GLN A 242 0.69 14.85 14.66
N SER A 243 0.59 13.87 15.57
CA SER A 243 1.29 13.88 16.85
C SER A 243 2.82 13.81 16.74
N ASP A 244 3.32 13.17 15.71
CA ASP A 244 4.76 12.95 15.50
C ASP A 244 5.31 13.59 14.21
N TYR A 245 4.45 14.26 13.42
CA TYR A 245 4.78 14.80 12.11
C TYR A 245 6.00 15.73 12.10
N ARG A 246 6.17 16.51 13.16
CA ARG A 246 7.35 17.39 13.35
C ARG A 246 8.68 16.63 13.32
N PHE A 247 8.67 15.34 13.66
CA PHE A 247 9.84 14.45 13.62
C PHE A 247 9.82 13.58 12.36
N SER A 248 8.68 12.98 12.04
CA SER A 248 8.57 12.05 10.93
C SER A 248 8.78 12.73 9.58
N LYS A 249 8.32 13.97 9.38
CA LYS A 249 8.54 14.67 8.13
C LYS A 249 10.03 14.83 7.78
N PRO A 250 10.86 15.51 8.57
CA PRO A 250 12.28 15.73 8.21
C PRO A 250 13.11 14.45 8.25
N LEU A 251 12.81 13.52 9.17
CA LEU A 251 13.63 12.33 9.38
C LEU A 251 13.26 11.19 8.44
N VAL A 252 11.97 11.00 8.17
CA VAL A 252 11.45 9.81 7.50
C VAL A 252 11.03 10.14 6.08
N TYR A 253 10.09 11.07 5.87
CA TYR A 253 9.61 11.37 4.54
C TYR A 253 10.66 12.12 3.71
N ASP A 254 11.28 13.18 4.24
CA ASP A 254 12.23 13.98 3.47
C ASP A 254 13.60 13.29 3.33
N LYS A 255 14.15 12.76 4.43
CA LYS A 255 15.52 12.22 4.44
C LYS A 255 15.60 10.76 4.00
N LEU A 256 14.71 9.88 4.50
CA LEU A 256 14.74 8.45 4.18
C LEU A 256 13.90 8.12 2.93
N GLY A 257 13.01 9.01 2.51
CA GLY A 257 12.22 8.84 1.30
C GLY A 257 10.99 7.94 1.44
N PHE A 258 10.56 7.67 2.66
CA PHE A 258 9.37 6.85 2.91
C PHE A 258 8.11 7.50 2.32
N LEU A 259 7.14 6.67 1.95
CA LEU A 259 5.82 7.11 1.56
C LEU A 259 4.94 7.27 2.80
N PRO A 260 4.06 8.28 2.84
CA PRO A 260 3.04 8.36 3.88
C PRO A 260 1.99 7.26 3.69
N ARG A 261 1.59 6.63 4.79
CA ARG A 261 0.39 5.78 4.88
C ARG A 261 -0.62 6.46 5.80
N ARG A 262 -1.89 6.39 5.48
CA ARG A 262 -2.94 6.88 6.38
C ARG A 262 -4.17 5.99 6.34
N ASP A 263 -4.59 5.56 7.51
CA ASP A 263 -5.86 4.89 7.75
C ASP A 263 -7.01 5.89 7.93
N GLY A 264 -8.23 5.39 8.10
CA GLY A 264 -9.39 6.23 8.38
C GLY A 264 -9.89 7.04 7.18
N ILE A 265 -9.49 6.68 5.94
CA ILE A 265 -10.02 7.29 4.72
C ILE A 265 -11.54 7.11 4.70
N GLY A 266 -12.26 8.18 4.37
CA GLY A 266 -13.72 8.24 4.41
C GLY A 266 -14.28 8.64 5.77
N SER A 267 -13.44 9.06 6.72
CA SER A 267 -13.86 9.47 8.05
C SER A 267 -13.12 10.69 8.58
N PHE A 268 -13.62 11.25 9.68
CA PHE A 268 -12.98 12.37 10.37
C PHE A 268 -11.68 11.97 11.09
N TRP A 269 -11.39 10.68 11.24
CA TRP A 269 -10.12 10.21 11.83
C TRP A 269 -8.90 10.56 10.98
N PHE A 270 -9.07 10.67 9.68
CA PHE A 270 -8.13 11.38 8.84
C PHE A 270 -8.45 12.88 8.99
N SER A 271 -7.70 13.58 9.83
CA SER A 271 -8.00 14.94 10.24
C SER A 271 -7.79 15.96 9.11
N ASN A 272 -8.38 17.16 9.24
CA ASN A 272 -8.17 18.23 8.27
C ASN A 272 -6.72 18.69 8.23
N GLU A 273 -6.04 18.67 9.38
CA GLU A 273 -4.63 19.00 9.49
C GLU A 273 -3.77 17.98 8.74
N GLU A 274 -4.05 16.70 8.88
CA GLU A 274 -3.34 15.65 8.16
C GLU A 274 -3.61 15.70 6.65
N ARG A 275 -4.85 16.01 6.23
CA ARG A 275 -5.16 16.28 4.81
C ARG A 275 -4.36 17.45 4.27
N ALA A 276 -4.26 18.55 5.02
CA ALA A 276 -3.42 19.67 4.63
C ALA A 276 -1.95 19.28 4.49
N MET A 277 -1.40 18.47 5.42
CA MET A 277 -0.03 17.95 5.29
C MET A 277 0.17 17.16 3.99
N VAL A 278 -0.82 16.35 3.60
CA VAL A 278 -0.76 15.62 2.32
C VAL A 278 -0.76 16.60 1.14
N HIS A 279 -1.72 17.53 1.07
CA HIS A 279 -1.88 18.43 -0.06
C HIS A 279 -0.73 19.43 -0.20
N ASP A 280 -0.29 20.02 0.91
CA ASP A 280 0.61 21.16 0.88
C ASP A 280 2.09 20.74 0.89
N GLU A 281 2.40 19.58 1.47
CA GLU A 281 3.78 19.22 1.75
C GLU A 281 4.24 17.91 1.10
N LEU A 282 3.36 16.92 0.95
CA LEU A 282 3.73 15.59 0.47
C LEU A 282 3.39 15.36 -1.00
N PHE A 283 2.18 15.73 -1.44
CA PHE A 283 1.78 15.64 -2.84
C PHE A 283 2.43 16.76 -3.69
N PRO A 284 2.86 16.53 -4.96
CA PRO A 284 2.87 15.24 -5.69
C PRO A 284 4.16 14.42 -5.49
N LYS A 285 5.00 14.77 -4.53
CA LYS A 285 6.33 14.16 -4.35
C LYS A 285 6.26 12.75 -3.76
N ARG A 286 5.18 12.43 -3.04
CA ARG A 286 4.98 11.17 -2.35
C ARG A 286 3.62 10.60 -2.68
N ALA A 287 3.56 9.30 -2.97
CA ALA A 287 2.31 8.57 -3.06
C ALA A 287 1.72 8.40 -1.65
N LEU A 288 0.42 8.58 -1.49
CA LEU A 288 -0.28 8.29 -0.24
C LEU A 288 -0.84 6.86 -0.30
N ILE A 289 -0.40 6.02 0.62
CA ILE A 289 -0.97 4.70 0.82
C ILE A 289 -2.20 4.85 1.71
N GLY A 290 -3.39 4.76 1.11
CA GLY A 290 -4.66 4.92 1.80
C GLY A 290 -5.18 3.59 2.34
N GLU A 291 -5.75 3.62 3.54
CA GLU A 291 -6.48 2.54 4.17
C GLU A 291 -7.84 3.06 4.61
N GLY A 292 -8.93 2.39 4.21
CA GLY A 292 -10.29 2.81 4.51
C GLY A 292 -10.60 2.78 6.01
N CYS A 293 -11.57 3.58 6.42
CA CYS A 293 -12.09 3.49 7.78
C CYS A 293 -12.69 2.10 8.06
N TRP A 294 -12.60 1.66 9.30
CA TRP A 294 -13.19 0.41 9.73
C TRP A 294 -14.73 0.50 9.80
N TRP A 295 -15.41 -0.10 8.81
CA TRP A 295 -16.88 -0.08 8.71
C TRP A 295 -17.56 -1.40 9.11
N PHE A 296 -16.81 -2.39 9.58
CA PHE A 296 -17.33 -3.73 9.84
C PHE A 296 -18.54 -3.76 10.79
N ASN A 297 -18.48 -3.03 11.90
CA ASN A 297 -19.59 -2.98 12.85
C ASN A 297 -20.83 -2.35 12.24
N ALA A 298 -20.65 -1.36 11.38
CA ALA A 298 -21.74 -0.71 10.66
C ALA A 298 -22.43 -1.65 9.69
N GLN A 299 -21.68 -2.49 9.00
CA GLN A 299 -22.21 -3.53 8.10
C GLN A 299 -23.09 -4.55 8.83
N ASN A 300 -22.80 -4.81 10.10
CA ASN A 300 -23.59 -5.68 10.97
C ASN A 300 -24.76 -4.96 11.66
N GLY A 301 -25.14 -3.77 11.20
CA GLY A 301 -26.29 -3.01 11.74
C GLY A 301 -25.94 -2.05 12.89
N ASP A 302 -24.69 -1.93 13.30
CA ASP A 302 -24.26 -0.90 14.23
C ASP A 302 -24.02 0.44 13.52
N ASN A 303 -25.07 1.25 13.47
CA ASN A 303 -25.03 2.57 12.85
C ASN A 303 -24.43 3.67 13.75
N SER A 304 -23.89 3.31 14.92
CA SER A 304 -23.36 4.29 15.87
C SER A 304 -22.24 5.14 15.27
N LYS A 305 -21.40 4.56 14.41
CA LYS A 305 -20.30 5.27 13.76
C LYS A 305 -20.77 6.34 12.79
N TYR A 306 -21.87 6.16 12.07
CA TYR A 306 -22.38 7.19 11.15
C TYR A 306 -22.87 8.44 11.87
N LYS A 307 -23.28 8.31 13.12
CA LYS A 307 -23.74 9.44 13.95
C LYS A 307 -22.59 10.23 14.56
N HIS A 308 -21.39 9.66 14.61
CA HIS A 308 -20.22 10.27 15.25
C HIS A 308 -19.38 11.17 14.34
N PHE A 309 -19.69 11.24 13.05
CA PHE A 309 -19.05 12.17 12.11
C PHE A 309 -19.59 13.61 12.23
N GLN A 310 -20.03 13.93 13.41
CA GLN A 310 -20.75 15.17 13.71
C GLN A 310 -19.87 16.40 13.51
N GLY A 311 -20.42 17.33 12.75
CA GLY A 311 -19.79 18.59 12.45
C GLY A 311 -19.14 18.67 11.08
N ASP A 312 -18.67 17.58 10.53
CA ASP A 312 -18.16 17.54 9.15
C ASP A 312 -19.19 16.90 8.21
N LYS A 313 -19.86 17.74 7.44
CA LYS A 313 -20.93 17.30 6.52
C LYS A 313 -20.44 16.33 5.44
N ARG A 314 -19.14 16.28 5.16
CA ARG A 314 -18.56 15.32 4.21
C ARG A 314 -18.77 13.88 4.66
N PHE A 315 -18.82 13.65 5.97
CA PHE A 315 -18.96 12.34 6.59
C PHE A 315 -20.32 12.11 7.25
N ALA A 316 -21.31 12.94 6.93
CA ALA A 316 -22.70 12.75 7.34
C ALA A 316 -23.32 11.65 6.46
N MET A 317 -23.22 10.41 6.88
CA MET A 317 -23.69 9.25 6.18
C MET A 317 -24.91 8.63 6.87
N ASN A 318 -25.83 8.10 6.10
CA ASN A 318 -27.06 7.50 6.61
C ASN A 318 -26.97 5.97 6.70
N ASP A 319 -26.15 5.37 5.85
CA ASP A 319 -26.01 3.92 5.77
C ASP A 319 -24.61 3.49 5.37
N PHE A 320 -24.41 2.18 5.34
CA PHE A 320 -23.16 1.54 5.00
C PHE A 320 -22.74 1.77 3.54
N LYS A 321 -23.70 1.84 2.61
CA LYS A 321 -23.43 2.08 1.19
C LYS A 321 -22.85 3.48 0.97
N GLU A 322 -23.44 4.49 1.63
CA GLU A 322 -22.91 5.87 1.60
C GLU A 322 -21.49 5.93 2.17
N ALA A 323 -21.19 5.17 3.23
CA ALA A 323 -19.85 5.13 3.81
C ALA A 323 -18.79 4.68 2.80
N PHE A 324 -19.09 3.68 1.99
CA PHE A 324 -18.17 3.22 0.94
C PHE A 324 -18.02 4.24 -0.20
N ILE A 325 -19.10 4.87 -0.64
CA ILE A 325 -19.06 5.92 -1.67
C ILE A 325 -18.22 7.11 -1.20
N VAL A 326 -18.41 7.52 0.06
CA VAL A 326 -17.62 8.59 0.68
C VAL A 326 -16.15 8.19 0.79
N SER A 327 -15.85 6.94 1.13
CA SER A 327 -14.47 6.45 1.21
C SER A 327 -13.73 6.56 -0.13
N VAL A 328 -14.36 6.17 -1.25
CA VAL A 328 -13.75 6.35 -2.57
C VAL A 328 -13.56 7.82 -2.91
N THR A 329 -14.56 8.66 -2.61
CA THR A 329 -14.49 10.09 -2.89
C THR A 329 -13.37 10.74 -2.08
N ASP A 330 -13.31 10.48 -0.78
CA ASP A 330 -12.27 11.00 0.11
C ASP A 330 -10.88 10.51 -0.29
N ALA A 331 -10.75 9.24 -0.72
CA ALA A 331 -9.49 8.70 -1.23
C ALA A 331 -9.02 9.46 -2.48
N LEU A 332 -9.91 9.69 -3.43
CA LEU A 332 -9.58 10.41 -4.67
C LEU A 332 -9.26 11.89 -4.41
N ASP A 333 -10.04 12.56 -3.55
CA ASP A 333 -9.84 13.96 -3.19
C ASP A 333 -8.50 14.18 -2.48
N ASN A 334 -8.00 13.19 -1.75
CA ASN A 334 -6.72 13.26 -1.04
C ASN A 334 -5.58 12.56 -1.79
N HIS A 335 -5.73 12.28 -3.08
CA HIS A 335 -4.70 11.65 -3.91
C HIS A 335 -4.19 10.31 -3.38
N CYS A 336 -5.06 9.52 -2.74
CA CYS A 336 -4.69 8.18 -2.31
C CYS A 336 -4.37 7.30 -3.51
N ASN A 337 -3.22 6.67 -3.46
CA ASN A 337 -2.80 5.71 -4.49
C ASN A 337 -3.42 4.33 -4.29
N THR A 338 -3.73 3.97 -3.04
CA THR A 338 -4.31 2.68 -2.68
C THR A 338 -5.59 2.86 -1.87
N LEU A 339 -6.46 1.86 -1.93
CA LEU A 339 -7.59 1.69 -1.04
C LEU A 339 -7.85 0.19 -0.84
N ASP A 340 -8.44 -0.21 0.26
CA ASP A 340 -8.55 -1.62 0.62
C ASP A 340 -9.91 -2.24 0.31
N LEU A 341 -9.85 -3.46 -0.20
CA LEU A 341 -10.93 -4.45 -0.18
C LEU A 341 -10.74 -5.29 1.08
N ARG A 342 -11.16 -4.72 2.21
CA ARG A 342 -10.92 -5.27 3.55
C ARG A 342 -11.92 -6.36 3.84
N VAL A 343 -11.44 -7.45 4.36
CA VAL A 343 -12.14 -8.67 4.74
C VAL A 343 -13.19 -9.17 3.72
N PRO A 344 -13.44 -10.48 3.60
CA PRO A 344 -14.28 -11.01 2.53
C PRO A 344 -15.69 -10.42 2.47
N LEU A 345 -16.32 -10.19 3.62
CA LEU A 345 -17.66 -9.62 3.69
C LEU A 345 -17.75 -8.21 3.09
N GLN A 346 -16.79 -7.32 3.43
CA GLN A 346 -16.73 -5.98 2.85
C GLN A 346 -16.33 -6.03 1.39
N CYS A 347 -15.40 -6.91 1.04
CA CYS A 347 -14.95 -7.09 -0.34
C CYS A 347 -16.10 -7.52 -1.25
N LYS A 348 -16.90 -8.49 -0.82
CA LYS A 348 -18.10 -8.92 -1.53
C LYS A 348 -19.08 -7.77 -1.74
N PHE A 349 -19.33 -6.97 -0.69
CA PHE A 349 -20.19 -5.80 -0.79
C PHE A 349 -19.66 -4.77 -1.80
N TRP A 350 -18.36 -4.47 -1.81
CA TRP A 350 -17.76 -3.58 -2.78
C TRP A 350 -18.00 -4.05 -4.22
N ILE A 351 -17.76 -5.32 -4.48
CA ILE A 351 -17.78 -5.89 -5.84
C ILE A 351 -19.20 -6.10 -6.35
N GLU A 352 -20.10 -6.58 -5.51
CA GLU A 352 -21.48 -6.92 -5.91
C GLU A 352 -22.43 -5.70 -5.87
N GLU A 353 -22.31 -4.84 -4.85
CA GLU A 353 -23.25 -3.75 -4.63
C GLU A 353 -22.75 -2.39 -5.14
N LEU A 354 -21.43 -2.23 -5.26
CA LEU A 354 -20.79 -0.97 -5.65
C LEU A 354 -19.73 -1.13 -6.76
N PRO A 355 -19.97 -1.94 -7.81
CA PRO A 355 -18.98 -2.18 -8.86
C PRO A 355 -18.52 -0.88 -9.54
N ASP A 356 -19.41 0.11 -9.67
CA ASP A 356 -19.08 1.42 -10.25
C ASP A 356 -18.04 2.19 -9.40
N GLN A 357 -18.10 2.06 -8.06
CA GLN A 357 -17.11 2.70 -7.19
C GLN A 357 -15.77 1.96 -7.24
N VAL A 358 -15.79 0.64 -7.33
CA VAL A 358 -14.58 -0.17 -7.55
C VAL A 358 -13.91 0.26 -8.85
N GLN A 359 -14.68 0.34 -9.95
CA GLN A 359 -14.19 0.79 -11.25
C GLN A 359 -13.73 2.25 -11.24
N ARG A 360 -14.44 3.14 -10.53
CA ARG A 360 -14.06 4.55 -10.38
C ARG A 360 -12.67 4.69 -9.77
N PHE A 361 -12.36 3.92 -8.72
CA PHE A 361 -11.04 3.94 -8.11
C PHE A 361 -9.97 3.32 -9.04
N ILE A 362 -10.27 2.26 -9.78
CA ILE A 362 -9.37 1.69 -10.80
C ILE A 362 -9.01 2.74 -11.86
N THR A 363 -9.98 3.56 -12.26
CA THR A 363 -9.79 4.56 -13.32
C THR A 363 -9.03 5.80 -12.85
N LEU A 364 -9.33 6.29 -11.65
CA LEU A 364 -8.90 7.60 -11.16
C LEU A 364 -7.88 7.53 -10.01
N GLY A 365 -7.81 6.41 -9.27
CA GLY A 365 -6.88 6.23 -8.17
C GLY A 365 -5.46 5.94 -8.66
N GLY A 366 -4.46 6.39 -7.89
CA GLY A 366 -3.06 6.18 -8.22
C GLY A 366 -2.60 6.97 -9.44
N TYR A 367 -1.87 6.33 -10.34
CA TYR A 367 -1.31 6.97 -11.53
C TYR A 367 -1.40 6.09 -12.76
N ARG A 368 -1.62 6.73 -13.92
CA ARG A 368 -1.76 6.09 -15.21
C ARG A 368 -1.11 6.95 -16.29
N PHE A 369 -0.10 6.39 -16.97
CA PHE A 369 0.56 7.06 -18.08
C PHE A 369 0.10 6.48 -19.41
N TYR A 370 -0.16 7.35 -20.35
CA TYR A 370 -0.43 6.98 -21.74
C TYR A 370 0.10 8.07 -22.68
N PRO A 371 0.48 7.72 -23.93
CA PRO A 371 0.92 8.73 -24.88
C PRO A 371 -0.28 9.54 -25.39
N ASP A 372 -0.10 10.85 -25.55
CA ASP A 372 -1.09 11.69 -26.23
C ASP A 372 -1.20 11.34 -27.71
N TYR A 373 -0.05 11.01 -28.31
CA TYR A 373 0.05 10.60 -29.70
C TYR A 373 1.27 9.71 -29.94
N ILE A 374 1.20 8.92 -31.01
CA ILE A 374 2.31 8.11 -31.49
C ILE A 374 2.63 8.56 -32.92
N LYS A 375 3.90 8.85 -33.19
CA LYS A 375 4.41 9.12 -34.54
C LYS A 375 4.87 7.82 -35.15
N ALA A 376 4.20 7.35 -36.21
CA ALA A 376 4.56 6.16 -36.99
C ALA A 376 5.41 6.54 -38.24
#